data_8a01d208cd48d6c82fce08e5a6467901
#
_entry.id   8a01d208cd48d6c82fce08e5a6467901
#
_cell.length_a   1.000
_cell.length_b   1.000
_cell.length_c   1.000
_cell.angle_alpha   90.00
_cell.angle_beta   90.00
_cell.angle_gamma   90.00
#
_symmetry.space_group_name_H-M   'P 1'
#
loop_
_entity.id
_entity.type
_entity.pdbx_description
1 polymer ?
#
loop_
_entity_poly.entity_id
_entity_poly.type
_entity_poly.pdbx_seq_one_letter_code
_entity_poly.pdbx_strand_id
1 'polypeptide(L)'
;MRPTIAPGYAGCMRQEPYGHTPGTPLRIAIVSMHTSPADRPGKGDAGGLNVLVLESAMALAGRGNHVDVFTRSVGAPHAHSLAPGVTLYALETGGGIVRKHELPNLADAFGDQLQRAALAATDPYDVIHAHYWLSGLAVLPVSLSLGIPIVQTFHTLAEEKNRRLADGDRPEPERRLLTERYLASEVDAIAAVSRAEIDVLCDGVGAPAERVWLVPPAVDTTVFHPAPVSSREAVRARLGVRADDGLVVCVGRVQAAKGQDLAVRMLPHLPGAVLVLAGDATPGSERYLESLHDLARELGVAYRVRHIGSLERPALAQLLDAADVVVVPSRTESFGLVPLEAAASGTPVVAARVGGLMESVIDGETGVLVDGRDPAEWAEAVGAILDDVDLQLELGLAGRRAASRRDWQDVAHELEDVYRATAAARAL
;
A
#
# COMPACT_ATOMS: atom_id res chain seq x y z
N MET A 1 -23.27 18.08 17.29
CA MET A 1 -24.08 18.19 16.06
C MET A 1 -23.66 17.08 15.13
N ARG A 2 -24.55 16.19 14.68
CA ARG A 2 -24.21 15.14 13.71
C ARG A 2 -24.01 15.80 12.35
N PRO A 3 -22.97 15.49 11.57
CA PRO A 3 -22.83 16.03 10.21
C PRO A 3 -23.91 15.44 9.31
N THR A 4 -24.63 16.30 8.64
CA THR A 4 -25.67 15.97 7.66
C THR A 4 -24.98 15.45 6.40
N ILE A 5 -25.22 14.19 6.04
CA ILE A 5 -24.75 13.58 4.79
C ILE A 5 -25.50 14.23 3.63
N ALA A 6 -24.76 14.78 2.66
CA ALA A 6 -25.31 15.34 1.45
C ALA A 6 -26.05 14.26 0.63
N PRO A 7 -27.23 14.53 0.06
CA PRO A 7 -28.00 13.55 -0.71
C PRO A 7 -27.40 13.42 -2.13
N GLY A 8 -26.70 12.32 -2.39
CA GLY A 8 -26.13 12.02 -3.70
C GLY A 8 -25.46 10.64 -3.82
N TYR A 9 -25.17 9.98 -2.72
CA TYR A 9 -24.37 8.74 -2.70
C TYR A 9 -25.16 7.47 -2.35
N ALA A 10 -26.47 7.45 -2.48
CA ALA A 10 -27.31 6.31 -2.08
C ALA A 10 -27.27 5.11 -3.04
N GLY A 11 -26.48 5.14 -4.13
CA GLY A 11 -26.44 4.09 -5.16
C GLY A 11 -25.26 3.14 -5.13
N CYS A 12 -24.21 3.40 -4.33
CA CYS A 12 -22.91 2.68 -4.45
C CYS A 12 -22.53 1.86 -3.22
N MET A 13 -23.47 1.46 -2.36
CA MET A 13 -23.12 0.60 -1.22
C MET A 13 -24.11 -0.55 -1.09
N ARG A 14 -23.68 -1.77 -1.47
CA ARG A 14 -24.22 -2.97 -0.86
C ARG A 14 -23.36 -3.26 0.37
N GLN A 15 -23.84 -2.87 1.54
CA GLN A 15 -23.36 -3.35 2.83
C GLN A 15 -24.57 -3.72 3.67
N GLU A 16 -24.86 -5.03 3.71
CA GLU A 16 -25.43 -5.63 4.92
C GLU A 16 -24.53 -6.80 5.29
N PRO A 17 -24.10 -6.93 6.57
CA PRO A 17 -23.33 -8.08 6.99
C PRO A 17 -24.26 -9.31 6.94
N TYR A 18 -23.94 -10.22 6.04
CA TYR A 18 -24.60 -11.52 6.01
C TYR A 18 -24.25 -12.25 7.31
N GLY A 19 -25.27 -12.75 8.00
CA GLY A 19 -25.14 -13.52 9.23
C GLY A 19 -24.28 -14.76 9.00
N HIS A 20 -23.20 -14.88 9.82
CA HIS A 20 -22.14 -15.85 9.62
C HIS A 20 -22.51 -17.24 10.11
N THR A 21 -22.56 -18.19 9.17
CA THR A 21 -22.14 -19.56 9.43
C THR A 21 -20.68 -19.66 8.97
N PRO A 22 -19.72 -20.24 9.74
CA PRO A 22 -18.38 -20.52 9.23
C PRO A 22 -18.53 -21.31 7.92
N GLY A 23 -18.17 -20.69 6.81
CA GLY A 23 -18.30 -21.31 5.49
C GLY A 23 -17.26 -22.42 5.31
N THR A 24 -17.48 -23.32 4.37
CA THR A 24 -16.47 -24.27 3.91
C THR A 24 -15.18 -23.52 3.57
N PRO A 25 -13.99 -24.03 3.99
CA PRO A 25 -12.71 -23.44 3.59
C PRO A 25 -12.64 -23.21 2.10
N LEU A 26 -12.15 -22.04 1.69
CA LEU A 26 -11.92 -21.71 0.28
C LEU A 26 -10.51 -22.11 -0.13
N ARG A 27 -10.35 -22.48 -1.39
CA ARG A 27 -9.08 -22.60 -2.04
C ARG A 27 -8.82 -21.36 -2.91
N ILE A 28 -7.87 -20.55 -2.55
CA ILE A 28 -7.65 -19.20 -3.08
C ILE A 28 -6.32 -19.15 -3.82
N ALA A 29 -6.34 -18.71 -5.09
CA ALA A 29 -5.15 -18.38 -5.85
C ALA A 29 -4.92 -16.86 -5.81
N ILE A 30 -3.96 -16.40 -5.03
CA ILE A 30 -3.54 -14.99 -5.01
C ILE A 30 -2.42 -14.79 -6.04
N VAL A 31 -2.53 -13.77 -6.89
CA VAL A 31 -1.57 -13.55 -7.98
C VAL A 31 -0.95 -12.16 -7.88
N SER A 32 0.39 -12.13 -7.74
CA SER A 32 1.21 -10.92 -7.79
C SER A 32 2.38 -11.14 -8.76
N MET A 33 2.12 -10.93 -10.05
CA MET A 33 3.04 -11.27 -11.12
C MET A 33 4.34 -10.47 -11.10
N HIS A 34 4.27 -9.15 -10.88
CA HIS A 34 5.38 -8.22 -11.12
C HIS A 34 6.35 -8.08 -9.95
N THR A 35 5.96 -8.45 -8.74
CA THR A 35 6.77 -8.41 -7.52
C THR A 35 6.35 -9.52 -6.57
N SER A 36 7.30 -10.19 -5.96
CA SER A 36 7.03 -11.25 -5.00
C SER A 36 6.55 -10.65 -3.67
N PRO A 37 5.46 -11.17 -3.07
CA PRO A 37 5.05 -10.76 -1.72
C PRO A 37 6.11 -11.02 -0.65
N ALA A 38 7.05 -11.92 -0.92
CA ALA A 38 8.20 -12.20 -0.03
C ALA A 38 9.32 -11.14 -0.13
N ASP A 39 9.27 -10.25 -1.12
CA ASP A 39 10.27 -9.20 -1.27
C ASP A 39 10.10 -8.14 -0.18
N ARG A 40 11.24 -7.62 0.32
CA ARG A 40 11.25 -6.56 1.33
C ARG A 40 10.57 -5.30 0.83
N PRO A 41 9.53 -4.78 1.52
CA PRO A 41 8.94 -3.49 1.20
C PRO A 41 9.98 -2.35 1.23
N GLY A 42 9.86 -1.42 0.30
CA GLY A 42 10.81 -0.30 0.16
C GLY A 42 12.06 -0.61 -0.65
N LYS A 43 12.23 -1.86 -1.14
CA LYS A 43 13.33 -2.27 -2.01
C LYS A 43 12.80 -2.62 -3.41
N GLY A 44 13.48 -2.14 -4.46
CA GLY A 44 13.07 -2.40 -5.84
C GLY A 44 11.66 -1.88 -6.12
N ASP A 45 10.80 -2.74 -6.67
CA ASP A 45 9.37 -2.44 -6.89
C ASP A 45 8.47 -2.84 -5.71
N ALA A 46 9.02 -3.50 -4.68
CA ALA A 46 8.26 -3.94 -3.52
C ALA A 46 7.84 -2.75 -2.63
N GLY A 47 6.60 -2.77 -2.17
CA GLY A 47 6.01 -1.69 -1.37
C GLY A 47 4.76 -2.14 -0.62
N GLY A 48 3.81 -1.21 -0.41
CA GLY A 48 2.56 -1.49 0.28
C GLY A 48 1.74 -2.63 -0.32
N LEU A 49 1.79 -2.82 -1.64
CA LEU A 49 1.16 -3.97 -2.31
C LEU A 49 1.66 -5.30 -1.73
N ASN A 50 2.98 -5.46 -1.57
CA ASN A 50 3.58 -6.69 -1.05
C ASN A 50 3.12 -6.98 0.38
N VAL A 51 3.04 -5.94 1.22
CA VAL A 51 2.51 -6.05 2.59
C VAL A 51 1.06 -6.50 2.55
N LEU A 52 0.21 -5.84 1.76
CA LEU A 52 -1.22 -6.18 1.66
C LEU A 52 -1.43 -7.62 1.19
N VAL A 53 -0.69 -8.06 0.16
CA VAL A 53 -0.80 -9.43 -0.37
C VAL A 53 -0.39 -10.46 0.68
N LEU A 54 0.76 -10.26 1.34
CA LEU A 54 1.28 -11.21 2.32
C LEU A 54 0.38 -11.30 3.56
N GLU A 55 0.02 -10.16 4.15
CA GLU A 55 -0.79 -10.11 5.36
C GLU A 55 -2.22 -10.64 5.11
N SER A 56 -2.83 -10.29 3.96
CA SER A 56 -4.13 -10.86 3.59
C SER A 56 -4.05 -12.36 3.39
N ALA A 57 -3.01 -12.88 2.74
CA ALA A 57 -2.81 -14.31 2.54
C ALA A 57 -2.68 -15.05 3.88
N MET A 58 -1.88 -14.52 4.80
CA MET A 58 -1.69 -15.10 6.13
C MET A 58 -2.99 -15.06 6.96
N ALA A 59 -3.70 -13.94 6.92
CA ALA A 59 -4.97 -13.80 7.65
C ALA A 59 -6.06 -14.74 7.10
N LEU A 60 -6.19 -14.87 5.78
CA LEU A 60 -7.09 -15.83 5.12
C LEU A 60 -6.76 -17.27 5.51
N ALA A 61 -5.47 -17.63 5.49
CA ALA A 61 -5.04 -18.97 5.93
C ALA A 61 -5.30 -19.21 7.42
N GLY A 62 -5.10 -18.19 8.26
CA GLY A 62 -5.44 -18.24 9.71
C GLY A 62 -6.93 -18.49 9.97
N ARG A 63 -7.81 -18.22 9.01
CA ARG A 63 -9.25 -18.51 9.04
C ARG A 63 -9.61 -19.91 8.50
N GLY A 64 -8.59 -20.71 8.14
CA GLY A 64 -8.74 -22.08 7.68
C GLY A 64 -8.81 -22.25 6.16
N ASN A 65 -8.63 -21.18 5.39
CA ASN A 65 -8.57 -21.27 3.93
C ASN A 65 -7.22 -21.82 3.45
N HIS A 66 -7.19 -22.39 2.24
CA HIS A 66 -5.97 -22.79 1.55
C HIS A 66 -5.56 -21.69 0.58
N VAL A 67 -4.37 -21.11 0.77
CA VAL A 67 -3.91 -19.97 0.00
C VAL A 67 -2.62 -20.30 -0.73
N ASP A 68 -2.70 -20.31 -2.05
CA ASP A 68 -1.56 -20.42 -2.95
C ASP A 68 -1.26 -19.04 -3.57
N VAL A 69 -0.03 -18.55 -3.40
CA VAL A 69 0.40 -17.25 -3.92
C VAL A 69 1.30 -17.48 -5.14
N PHE A 70 0.95 -16.86 -6.25
CA PHE A 70 1.68 -16.99 -7.50
C PHE A 70 2.40 -15.72 -7.87
N THR A 71 3.69 -15.84 -8.15
CA THR A 71 4.55 -14.73 -8.61
C THR A 71 5.45 -15.19 -9.76
N ARG A 72 6.05 -14.25 -10.45
CA ARG A 72 7.00 -14.57 -11.51
C ARG A 72 8.37 -14.91 -10.93
N SER A 73 8.96 -16.02 -11.37
CA SER A 73 10.37 -16.31 -11.10
C SER A 73 11.29 -15.53 -12.03
N VAL A 74 12.38 -15.00 -11.49
CA VAL A 74 13.49 -14.41 -12.28
C VAL A 74 14.54 -15.45 -12.66
N GLY A 75 14.48 -16.64 -12.04
CA GLY A 75 15.35 -17.79 -12.25
C GLY A 75 14.56 -19.07 -12.44
N ALA A 76 15.04 -20.17 -11.88
CA ALA A 76 14.31 -21.45 -11.92
C ALA A 76 12.99 -21.35 -11.14
N PRO A 77 11.93 -22.05 -11.57
CA PRO A 77 10.70 -22.13 -10.81
C PRO A 77 10.94 -22.81 -9.47
N HIS A 78 10.26 -22.34 -8.44
CA HIS A 78 10.34 -22.92 -7.10
C HIS A 78 9.06 -22.67 -6.33
N ALA A 79 8.85 -23.48 -5.29
CA ALA A 79 7.77 -23.29 -4.34
C ALA A 79 8.30 -23.40 -2.91
N HIS A 80 7.79 -22.58 -2.00
CA HIS A 80 8.08 -22.67 -0.59
C HIS A 80 6.95 -22.12 0.26
N SER A 81 6.86 -22.56 1.51
CA SER A 81 5.88 -22.04 2.46
C SER A 81 6.29 -20.64 2.92
N LEU A 82 5.37 -19.68 2.87
CA LEU A 82 5.51 -18.35 3.46
C LEU A 82 5.07 -18.34 4.92
N ALA A 83 4.00 -19.08 5.21
CA ALA A 83 3.41 -19.24 6.54
C ALA A 83 2.58 -20.54 6.57
N PRO A 84 2.13 -21.02 7.75
CA PRO A 84 1.18 -22.11 7.79
C PRO A 84 -0.06 -21.84 6.93
N GLY A 85 -0.37 -22.77 6.00
CA GLY A 85 -1.48 -22.63 5.05
C GLY A 85 -1.26 -21.68 3.88
N VAL A 86 -0.06 -21.09 3.73
CA VAL A 86 0.29 -20.20 2.61
C VAL A 86 1.52 -20.73 1.89
N THR A 87 1.37 -21.06 0.61
CA THR A 87 2.47 -21.51 -0.27
C THR A 87 2.70 -20.51 -1.40
N LEU A 88 3.96 -20.08 -1.58
CA LEU A 88 4.35 -19.27 -2.73
C LEU A 88 4.88 -20.16 -3.84
N TYR A 89 4.36 -19.94 -5.04
CA TYR A 89 4.81 -20.54 -6.29
C TYR A 89 5.41 -19.47 -7.19
N ALA A 90 6.71 -19.56 -7.43
CA ALA A 90 7.42 -18.69 -8.37
C ALA A 90 7.44 -19.38 -9.75
N LEU A 91 6.64 -18.86 -10.69
CA LEU A 91 6.42 -19.45 -12.01
C LEU A 91 7.47 -18.95 -13.00
N GLU A 92 8.00 -19.88 -13.81
CA GLU A 92 8.93 -19.53 -14.89
C GLU A 92 8.16 -18.97 -16.09
N THR A 93 8.55 -17.79 -16.55
CA THR A 93 7.95 -17.12 -17.71
C THR A 93 8.95 -16.87 -18.84
N GLY A 94 10.18 -17.33 -18.65
CA GLY A 94 11.31 -16.94 -19.51
C GLY A 94 11.80 -15.52 -19.25
N GLY A 95 12.80 -15.08 -19.99
CA GLY A 95 13.28 -13.69 -20.04
C GLY A 95 14.14 -13.21 -18.86
N GLY A 96 14.32 -13.96 -17.78
CA GLY A 96 15.14 -13.57 -16.65
C GLY A 96 14.75 -12.20 -16.05
N ILE A 97 15.72 -11.31 -15.78
CA ILE A 97 15.46 -9.93 -15.34
C ILE A 97 15.04 -9.11 -16.56
N VAL A 98 13.83 -8.59 -16.54
CA VAL A 98 13.30 -7.71 -17.58
C VAL A 98 12.94 -6.34 -17.00
N ARG A 99 12.93 -5.32 -17.84
CA ARG A 99 12.51 -3.98 -17.42
C ARG A 99 11.01 -3.94 -17.18
N LYS A 100 10.56 -3.07 -16.28
CA LYS A 100 9.15 -2.96 -15.89
C LYS A 100 8.19 -2.79 -17.09
N HIS A 101 8.58 -2.03 -18.10
CA HIS A 101 7.76 -1.80 -19.31
C HIS A 101 7.69 -3.01 -20.26
N GLU A 102 8.55 -4.01 -20.06
CA GLU A 102 8.57 -5.26 -20.83
C GLU A 102 7.72 -6.38 -20.14
N LEU A 103 7.42 -6.23 -18.84
CA LEU A 103 6.62 -7.21 -18.09
C LEU A 103 5.27 -7.55 -18.73
N PRO A 104 4.52 -6.62 -19.36
CA PRO A 104 3.27 -6.97 -20.03
C PRO A 104 3.42 -8.00 -21.15
N ASN A 105 4.60 -8.15 -21.72
CA ASN A 105 4.86 -9.13 -22.77
C ASN A 105 5.05 -10.57 -22.23
N LEU A 106 5.17 -10.71 -20.93
CA LEU A 106 5.27 -12.01 -20.23
C LEU A 106 3.94 -12.45 -19.62
N ALA A 107 2.87 -11.66 -19.78
CA ALA A 107 1.56 -11.96 -19.18
C ALA A 107 1.00 -13.30 -19.67
N ASP A 108 1.04 -13.56 -20.97
CA ASP A 108 0.53 -14.81 -21.55
C ASP A 108 1.31 -16.02 -21.04
N ALA A 109 2.66 -15.94 -21.06
CA ALA A 109 3.51 -17.02 -20.53
C ALA A 109 3.27 -17.29 -19.04
N PHE A 110 3.00 -16.23 -18.26
CA PHE A 110 2.64 -16.39 -16.85
C PHE A 110 1.26 -17.04 -16.69
N GLY A 111 0.27 -16.61 -17.46
CA GLY A 111 -1.07 -17.19 -17.50
C GLY A 111 -1.05 -18.68 -17.84
N ASP A 112 -0.29 -19.06 -18.87
CA ASP A 112 -0.11 -20.48 -19.25
C ASP A 112 0.46 -21.34 -18.12
N GLN A 113 1.45 -20.82 -17.38
CA GLN A 113 2.03 -21.55 -16.24
C GLN A 113 1.03 -21.63 -15.07
N LEU A 114 0.31 -20.55 -14.79
CA LEU A 114 -0.75 -20.56 -13.77
C LEU A 114 -1.85 -21.57 -14.13
N GLN A 115 -2.30 -21.59 -15.39
CA GLN A 115 -3.31 -22.55 -15.84
C GLN A 115 -2.86 -24.00 -15.65
N ARG A 116 -1.59 -24.31 -15.99
CA ARG A 116 -1.01 -25.63 -15.74
C ARG A 116 -0.99 -25.97 -14.25
N ALA A 117 -0.58 -25.02 -13.40
CA ALA A 117 -0.56 -25.21 -11.96
C ALA A 117 -1.98 -25.44 -11.39
N ALA A 118 -2.96 -24.68 -11.87
CA ALA A 118 -4.36 -24.83 -11.47
C ALA A 118 -4.95 -26.18 -11.89
N LEU A 119 -4.65 -26.65 -13.11
CA LEU A 119 -5.10 -27.97 -13.60
C LEU A 119 -4.39 -29.14 -12.91
N ALA A 120 -3.17 -28.94 -12.42
CA ALA A 120 -2.41 -29.96 -11.67
C ALA A 120 -2.76 -30.01 -10.18
N ALA A 121 -3.50 -29.02 -9.67
CA ALA A 121 -3.93 -28.97 -8.29
C ALA A 121 -4.92 -30.10 -7.98
N THR A 122 -4.83 -30.70 -6.78
CA THR A 122 -5.71 -31.80 -6.34
C THR A 122 -7.17 -31.35 -6.30
N ASP A 123 -7.41 -30.13 -5.82
CA ASP A 123 -8.73 -29.52 -5.75
C ASP A 123 -8.73 -28.23 -6.57
N PRO A 124 -9.83 -27.88 -7.24
CA PRO A 124 -9.93 -26.63 -8.00
C PRO A 124 -9.87 -25.42 -7.09
N TYR A 125 -9.42 -24.28 -7.63
CA TYR A 125 -9.53 -22.98 -6.95
C TYR A 125 -10.97 -22.48 -7.01
N ASP A 126 -11.44 -21.94 -5.87
CA ASP A 126 -12.76 -21.29 -5.78
C ASP A 126 -12.72 -19.86 -6.33
N VAL A 127 -11.55 -19.22 -6.28
CA VAL A 127 -11.35 -17.84 -6.74
C VAL A 127 -9.89 -17.57 -7.08
N ILE A 128 -9.68 -16.68 -8.06
CA ILE A 128 -8.39 -16.06 -8.36
C ILE A 128 -8.45 -14.60 -7.92
N HIS A 129 -7.55 -14.16 -7.03
CA HIS A 129 -7.42 -12.76 -6.64
C HIS A 129 -6.16 -12.15 -7.27
N ALA A 130 -6.36 -11.32 -8.28
CA ALA A 130 -5.28 -10.65 -9.01
C ALA A 130 -4.93 -9.30 -8.39
N HIS A 131 -3.65 -9.11 -8.08
CA HIS A 131 -3.12 -7.86 -7.54
C HIS A 131 -2.30 -7.12 -8.59
N TYR A 132 -2.68 -5.87 -8.85
CA TYR A 132 -2.13 -5.01 -9.88
C TYR A 132 -2.59 -5.41 -11.31
N TRP A 133 -2.61 -4.44 -12.21
CA TRP A 133 -3.11 -4.63 -13.58
C TRP A 133 -2.38 -5.72 -14.38
N LEU A 134 -1.06 -5.92 -14.13
CA LEU A 134 -0.28 -6.97 -14.82
C LEU A 134 -0.76 -8.38 -14.45
N SER A 135 -1.12 -8.58 -13.20
CA SER A 135 -1.68 -9.86 -12.74
C SER A 135 -3.05 -10.09 -13.36
N GLY A 136 -3.92 -9.07 -13.35
CA GLY A 136 -5.22 -9.15 -14.03
C GLY A 136 -5.10 -9.48 -15.51
N LEU A 137 -4.19 -8.81 -16.23
CA LEU A 137 -3.91 -9.08 -17.64
C LEU A 137 -3.50 -10.54 -17.88
N ALA A 138 -2.66 -11.09 -17.01
CA ALA A 138 -2.15 -12.45 -17.13
C ALA A 138 -3.22 -13.51 -16.82
N VAL A 139 -4.11 -13.24 -15.85
CA VAL A 139 -4.99 -14.31 -15.31
C VAL A 139 -6.45 -14.23 -15.79
N LEU A 140 -6.90 -13.13 -16.36
CA LEU A 140 -8.27 -13.04 -16.90
C LEU A 140 -8.55 -14.13 -17.94
N PRO A 141 -7.67 -14.43 -18.93
CA PRO A 141 -7.88 -15.54 -19.85
C PRO A 141 -7.96 -16.91 -19.15
N VAL A 142 -7.16 -17.10 -18.07
CA VAL A 142 -7.18 -18.34 -17.27
C VAL A 142 -8.51 -18.49 -16.52
N SER A 143 -8.98 -17.41 -15.90
CA SER A 143 -10.29 -17.37 -15.23
C SER A 143 -11.42 -17.74 -16.17
N LEU A 144 -11.44 -17.17 -17.39
CA LEU A 144 -12.44 -17.47 -18.40
C LEU A 144 -12.35 -18.92 -18.89
N SER A 145 -11.14 -19.43 -19.14
CA SER A 145 -10.91 -20.79 -19.64
C SER A 145 -11.29 -21.87 -18.63
N LEU A 146 -11.00 -21.64 -17.34
CA LEU A 146 -11.26 -22.62 -16.27
C LEU A 146 -12.59 -22.42 -15.55
N GLY A 147 -13.30 -21.32 -15.84
CA GLY A 147 -14.55 -20.98 -15.17
C GLY A 147 -14.36 -20.53 -13.70
N ILE A 148 -13.13 -20.15 -13.30
CA ILE A 148 -12.83 -19.72 -11.93
C ILE A 148 -13.12 -18.22 -11.80
N PRO A 149 -13.90 -17.77 -10.79
CA PRO A 149 -14.16 -16.35 -10.55
C PRO A 149 -12.89 -15.54 -10.32
N ILE A 150 -12.86 -14.29 -10.79
CA ILE A 150 -11.72 -13.38 -10.62
C ILE A 150 -12.10 -12.14 -9.83
N VAL A 151 -11.32 -11.86 -8.78
CA VAL A 151 -11.33 -10.60 -8.02
C VAL A 151 -10.08 -9.82 -8.37
N GLN A 152 -10.19 -8.50 -8.58
CA GLN A 152 -9.08 -7.61 -8.91
C GLN A 152 -8.88 -6.57 -7.82
N THR A 153 -7.63 -6.40 -7.33
CA THR A 153 -7.19 -5.20 -6.59
C THR A 153 -6.14 -4.46 -7.42
N PHE A 154 -6.42 -3.20 -7.77
CA PHE A 154 -5.51 -2.45 -8.65
C PHE A 154 -4.30 -1.87 -7.93
N HIS A 155 -4.41 -1.52 -6.67
CA HIS A 155 -3.42 -0.85 -5.81
C HIS A 155 -2.98 0.53 -6.28
N THR A 156 -2.96 0.79 -7.56
CA THR A 156 -2.70 2.10 -8.17
C THR A 156 -3.33 2.12 -9.56
N LEU A 157 -3.96 3.22 -9.91
CA LEU A 157 -4.56 3.43 -11.21
C LEU A 157 -3.73 4.43 -12.03
N ALA A 158 -3.53 4.12 -13.31
CA ALA A 158 -2.76 4.97 -14.22
C ALA A 158 -3.41 6.34 -14.39
N GLU A 159 -4.74 6.38 -14.41
CA GLU A 159 -5.49 7.62 -14.54
C GLU A 159 -5.20 8.60 -13.39
N GLU A 160 -5.25 8.12 -12.13
CA GLU A 160 -4.94 8.96 -10.96
C GLU A 160 -3.47 9.39 -10.95
N LYS A 161 -2.55 8.50 -11.30
CA LYS A 161 -1.13 8.84 -11.42
C LYS A 161 -0.90 9.93 -12.46
N ASN A 162 -1.56 9.83 -13.62
CA ASN A 162 -1.41 10.80 -14.70
C ASN A 162 -2.01 12.17 -14.38
N ARG A 163 -3.03 12.23 -13.50
CA ARG A 163 -3.59 13.50 -13.02
C ARG A 163 -2.64 14.27 -12.10
N ARG A 164 -1.69 13.58 -11.45
CA ARG A 164 -0.83 14.14 -10.39
C ARG A 164 0.66 13.87 -10.60
N LEU A 165 1.10 13.92 -11.86
CA LEU A 165 2.51 13.73 -12.20
C LEU A 165 3.41 14.74 -11.47
N ALA A 166 4.58 14.29 -11.05
CA ALA A 166 5.65 15.17 -10.62
C ALA A 166 6.30 15.84 -11.84
N ASP A 167 6.94 16.99 -11.61
CA ASP A 167 7.70 17.66 -12.67
C ASP A 167 8.79 16.74 -13.21
N GLY A 168 8.80 16.52 -14.52
CA GLY A 168 9.72 15.61 -15.19
C GLY A 168 9.32 14.14 -15.21
N ASP A 169 8.24 13.74 -14.51
CA ASP A 169 7.70 12.40 -14.63
C ASP A 169 7.02 12.16 -15.97
N ARG A 170 7.09 10.92 -16.44
CA ARG A 170 6.39 10.51 -17.67
C ARG A 170 5.02 9.92 -17.30
N PRO A 171 4.00 10.21 -18.11
CA PRO A 171 2.70 9.58 -17.91
C PRO A 171 2.80 8.05 -18.07
N GLU A 172 1.93 7.36 -17.37
CA GLU A 172 1.77 5.92 -17.54
C GLU A 172 1.36 5.60 -18.99
N PRO A 173 1.84 4.50 -19.56
CA PRO A 173 1.58 4.17 -20.96
C PRO A 173 0.08 3.99 -21.25
N GLU A 174 -0.37 4.38 -22.44
CA GLU A 174 -1.76 4.20 -22.89
C GLU A 174 -2.22 2.75 -22.80
N ARG A 175 -1.31 1.79 -23.11
CA ARG A 175 -1.59 0.35 -22.95
C ARG A 175 -2.08 0.02 -21.53
N ARG A 176 -1.48 0.64 -20.49
CA ARG A 176 -1.90 0.41 -19.10
C ARG A 176 -3.29 0.98 -18.86
N LEU A 177 -3.56 2.21 -19.29
CA LEU A 177 -4.89 2.84 -19.16
C LEU A 177 -5.98 1.98 -19.80
N LEU A 178 -5.77 1.53 -21.03
CA LEU A 178 -6.70 0.68 -21.76
C LEU A 178 -6.88 -0.68 -21.09
N THR A 179 -5.79 -1.27 -20.58
CA THR A 179 -5.85 -2.55 -19.87
C THR A 179 -6.61 -2.43 -18.54
N GLU A 180 -6.37 -1.38 -17.76
CA GLU A 180 -7.09 -1.14 -16.51
C GLU A 180 -8.60 -0.97 -16.75
N ARG A 181 -9.00 -0.23 -17.78
CA ARG A 181 -10.42 -0.10 -18.20
C ARG A 181 -11.03 -1.43 -18.63
N TYR A 182 -10.30 -2.19 -19.45
CA TYR A 182 -10.73 -3.51 -19.88
C TYR A 182 -10.92 -4.47 -18.70
N LEU A 183 -9.93 -4.54 -17.80
CA LEU A 183 -10.03 -5.38 -16.60
C LEU A 183 -11.21 -4.96 -15.71
N ALA A 184 -11.40 -3.66 -15.50
CA ALA A 184 -12.50 -3.16 -14.69
C ALA A 184 -13.89 -3.51 -15.24
N SER A 185 -14.02 -3.67 -16.58
CA SER A 185 -15.27 -4.11 -17.21
C SER A 185 -15.50 -5.62 -17.18
N GLU A 186 -14.41 -6.43 -17.17
CA GLU A 186 -14.50 -7.87 -17.38
C GLU A 186 -14.42 -8.71 -16.11
N VAL A 187 -13.71 -8.22 -15.07
CA VAL A 187 -13.54 -8.99 -13.81
C VAL A 187 -14.87 -9.13 -13.06
N ASP A 188 -15.04 -10.23 -12.34
CA ASP A 188 -16.27 -10.52 -11.62
C ASP A 188 -16.47 -9.59 -10.41
N ALA A 189 -15.38 -9.21 -9.71
CA ALA A 189 -15.41 -8.22 -8.65
C ALA A 189 -14.08 -7.43 -8.55
N ILE A 190 -14.15 -6.25 -7.95
CA ILE A 190 -13.00 -5.39 -7.66
C ILE A 190 -12.97 -5.12 -6.15
N ALA A 191 -11.87 -5.46 -5.49
CA ALA A 191 -11.63 -5.09 -4.09
C ALA A 191 -10.81 -3.80 -4.06
N ALA A 192 -11.48 -2.67 -3.85
CA ALA A 192 -10.87 -1.35 -3.74
C ALA A 192 -10.39 -1.10 -2.31
N VAL A 193 -9.22 -0.47 -2.16
CA VAL A 193 -8.58 -0.26 -0.85
C VAL A 193 -9.02 1.03 -0.15
N SER A 194 -9.74 1.91 -0.85
CA SER A 194 -10.25 3.19 -0.31
C SER A 194 -11.47 3.67 -1.07
N ARG A 195 -12.25 4.59 -0.47
CA ARG A 195 -13.35 5.28 -1.15
C ARG A 195 -12.84 6.14 -2.30
N ALA A 196 -11.70 6.80 -2.10
CA ALA A 196 -11.06 7.57 -3.15
C ALA A 196 -10.68 6.69 -4.37
N GLU A 197 -10.28 5.43 -4.18
CA GLU A 197 -10.05 4.50 -5.27
C GLU A 197 -11.36 4.08 -5.95
N ILE A 198 -12.46 3.91 -5.19
CA ILE A 198 -13.79 3.62 -5.76
C ILE A 198 -14.23 4.75 -6.70
N ASP A 199 -14.07 6.01 -6.29
CA ASP A 199 -14.42 7.16 -7.12
C ASP A 199 -13.64 7.14 -8.45
N VAL A 200 -12.34 6.88 -8.40
CA VAL A 200 -11.51 6.76 -9.61
C VAL A 200 -11.92 5.56 -10.46
N LEU A 201 -12.24 4.42 -9.85
CA LEU A 201 -12.68 3.21 -10.55
C LEU A 201 -14.01 3.44 -11.28
N CYS A 202 -15.00 3.98 -10.60
CA CYS A 202 -16.34 4.19 -11.16
C CYS A 202 -16.37 5.35 -12.16
N ASP A 203 -15.87 6.53 -11.77
CA ASP A 203 -16.02 7.76 -12.55
C ASP A 203 -14.92 7.93 -13.61
N GLY A 204 -13.71 7.44 -13.33
CA GLY A 204 -12.54 7.59 -14.21
C GLY A 204 -12.32 6.39 -15.13
N VAL A 205 -12.31 5.18 -14.55
CA VAL A 205 -12.00 3.94 -15.27
C VAL A 205 -13.26 3.32 -15.89
N GLY A 206 -14.44 3.55 -15.30
CA GLY A 206 -15.74 3.04 -15.78
C GLY A 206 -16.08 1.65 -15.25
N ALA A 207 -15.59 1.31 -14.05
CA ALA A 207 -15.97 0.06 -13.39
C ALA A 207 -17.46 0.06 -13.02
N PRO A 208 -18.20 -1.07 -13.24
CA PRO A 208 -19.56 -1.20 -12.75
C PRO A 208 -19.60 -1.13 -11.22
N ALA A 209 -20.32 -0.16 -10.66
CA ALA A 209 -20.33 0.10 -9.21
C ALA A 209 -20.77 -1.12 -8.37
N GLU A 210 -21.66 -1.95 -8.91
CA GLU A 210 -22.14 -3.17 -8.28
C GLU A 210 -21.08 -4.27 -8.15
N ARG A 211 -19.96 -4.16 -8.85
CA ARG A 211 -18.82 -5.08 -8.76
C ARG A 211 -17.70 -4.55 -7.86
N VAL A 212 -17.80 -3.30 -7.37
CA VAL A 212 -16.74 -2.67 -6.57
C VAL A 212 -17.06 -2.81 -5.09
N TRP A 213 -16.14 -3.42 -4.35
CA TRP A 213 -16.21 -3.65 -2.91
C TRP A 213 -15.15 -2.85 -2.20
N LEU A 214 -15.47 -2.23 -1.08
CA LEU A 214 -14.50 -1.53 -0.24
C LEU A 214 -13.88 -2.51 0.75
N VAL A 215 -12.57 -2.75 0.60
CA VAL A 215 -11.77 -3.61 1.49
C VAL A 215 -10.50 -2.86 1.89
N PRO A 216 -10.57 -1.93 2.84
CA PRO A 216 -9.41 -1.17 3.28
C PRO A 216 -8.39 -2.09 3.96
N PRO A 217 -7.09 -1.85 3.81
CA PRO A 217 -6.07 -2.59 4.54
C PRO A 217 -6.11 -2.30 6.04
N ALA A 218 -5.34 -3.05 6.80
CA ALA A 218 -5.15 -2.89 8.23
C ALA A 218 -3.66 -2.76 8.57
N VAL A 219 -3.34 -2.63 9.84
CA VAL A 219 -1.97 -2.64 10.36
C VAL A 219 -1.80 -3.75 11.39
N ASP A 220 -0.63 -4.36 11.40
CA ASP A 220 -0.26 -5.32 12.45
C ASP A 220 0.20 -4.58 13.71
N THR A 221 -0.70 -4.44 14.68
CA THR A 221 -0.43 -3.78 15.96
C THR A 221 0.45 -4.60 16.92
N THR A 222 0.78 -5.84 16.56
CA THR A 222 1.77 -6.64 17.31
C THR A 222 3.20 -6.29 16.91
N VAL A 223 3.39 -5.76 15.70
CA VAL A 223 4.67 -5.26 15.19
C VAL A 223 4.79 -3.75 15.42
N PHE A 224 3.74 -3.01 15.04
CA PHE A 224 3.69 -1.54 15.17
C PHE A 224 2.98 -1.15 16.45
N HIS A 225 3.74 -0.80 17.46
CA HIS A 225 3.24 -0.38 18.78
C HIS A 225 4.29 0.48 19.50
N PRO A 226 3.91 1.34 20.44
CA PRO A 226 4.85 2.09 21.26
C PRO A 226 5.78 1.17 22.03
N ALA A 227 7.07 1.49 21.99
CA ALA A 227 8.13 0.78 22.71
C ALA A 227 8.57 1.55 23.97
N PRO A 228 9.34 0.91 24.88
CA PRO A 228 9.94 1.61 26.02
C PRO A 228 10.80 2.80 25.59
N VAL A 229 10.83 3.87 26.38
CA VAL A 229 11.58 5.11 26.11
C VAL A 229 13.05 4.84 25.78
N SER A 230 13.69 3.90 26.49
CA SER A 230 15.08 3.52 26.23
C SER A 230 15.33 2.95 24.82
N SER A 231 14.32 2.32 24.21
CA SER A 231 14.39 1.82 22.82
C SER A 231 14.35 2.99 21.85
N ARG A 232 13.48 3.97 22.08
CA ARG A 232 13.37 5.22 21.30
C ARG A 232 14.68 6.01 21.33
N GLU A 233 15.23 6.20 22.53
CA GLU A 233 16.52 6.88 22.73
C GLU A 233 17.66 6.18 21.99
N ALA A 234 17.71 4.85 22.02
CA ALA A 234 18.72 4.08 21.33
C ALA A 234 18.64 4.24 19.79
N VAL A 235 17.42 4.31 19.23
CA VAL A 235 17.21 4.59 17.80
C VAL A 235 17.68 6.00 17.45
N ARG A 236 17.27 7.01 18.24
CA ARG A 236 17.66 8.41 18.04
C ARG A 236 19.17 8.59 18.11
N ALA A 237 19.83 7.94 19.07
CA ALA A 237 21.30 8.00 19.22
C ALA A 237 22.02 7.40 18.00
N ARG A 238 21.55 6.25 17.47
CA ARG A 238 22.10 5.65 16.23
C ARG A 238 21.97 6.55 15.01
N LEU A 239 20.92 7.35 14.95
CA LEU A 239 20.66 8.30 13.88
C LEU A 239 21.42 9.62 14.06
N GLY A 240 22.11 9.81 15.21
CA GLY A 240 22.79 11.06 15.56
C GLY A 240 21.80 12.21 15.83
N VAL A 241 20.61 11.91 16.34
CA VAL A 241 19.57 12.86 16.73
C VAL A 241 19.74 13.16 18.21
N ARG A 242 19.91 14.43 18.58
CA ARG A 242 20.07 14.87 19.96
C ARG A 242 18.73 14.83 20.69
N ALA A 243 18.75 14.87 22.01
CA ALA A 243 17.53 14.89 22.82
C ALA A 243 16.59 16.05 22.48
N ASP A 244 17.15 17.23 22.17
CA ASP A 244 16.40 18.44 21.86
C ASP A 244 16.07 18.61 20.36
N ASP A 245 16.55 17.71 19.49
CA ASP A 245 16.23 17.77 18.07
C ASP A 245 14.87 17.09 17.79
N GLY A 246 14.03 17.69 16.97
CA GLY A 246 12.83 17.03 16.45
C GLY A 246 13.20 15.95 15.43
N LEU A 247 12.70 14.73 15.58
CA LEU A 247 12.89 13.64 14.61
C LEU A 247 11.70 13.55 13.66
N VAL A 248 11.88 13.99 12.42
CA VAL A 248 10.92 13.89 11.34
C VAL A 248 11.26 12.69 10.45
N VAL A 249 10.32 11.82 10.20
CA VAL A 249 10.53 10.61 9.39
C VAL A 249 9.66 10.62 8.15
N CYS A 250 10.25 10.33 6.97
CA CYS A 250 9.53 10.13 5.72
C CYS A 250 9.86 8.72 5.20
N VAL A 251 8.84 7.86 5.16
CA VAL A 251 8.99 6.45 4.75
C VAL A 251 8.41 6.23 3.37
N GLY A 252 9.13 5.50 2.55
CA GLY A 252 8.66 5.08 1.24
C GLY A 252 9.79 4.95 0.24
N ARG A 253 9.56 4.20 -0.84
CA ARG A 253 10.51 4.13 -1.95
C ARG A 253 10.88 5.54 -2.42
N VAL A 254 12.15 5.78 -2.65
CA VAL A 254 12.62 7.11 -3.11
C VAL A 254 12.23 7.28 -4.58
N GLN A 255 11.21 8.11 -4.81
CA GLN A 255 10.67 8.42 -6.14
C GLN A 255 9.85 9.72 -6.05
N ALA A 256 9.80 10.50 -7.12
CA ALA A 256 9.18 11.84 -7.15
C ALA A 256 7.69 11.83 -6.71
N ALA A 257 6.95 10.75 -7.03
CA ALA A 257 5.56 10.58 -6.60
C ALA A 257 5.38 10.52 -5.08
N LYS A 258 6.43 10.18 -4.30
CA LYS A 258 6.40 10.14 -2.83
C LYS A 258 6.75 11.49 -2.18
N GLY A 259 7.26 12.44 -2.94
CA GLY A 259 7.42 13.82 -2.51
C GLY A 259 8.49 14.09 -1.48
N GLN A 260 9.54 13.26 -1.39
CA GLN A 260 10.65 13.47 -0.45
C GLN A 260 11.36 14.82 -0.65
N ASP A 261 11.28 15.41 -1.86
CA ASP A 261 11.76 16.75 -2.13
C ASP A 261 11.07 17.81 -1.26
N LEU A 262 9.76 17.67 -1.03
CA LEU A 262 9.01 18.57 -0.16
C LEU A 262 9.44 18.42 1.31
N ALA A 263 9.67 17.18 1.76
CA ALA A 263 10.19 16.91 3.09
C ALA A 263 11.58 17.56 3.32
N VAL A 264 12.43 17.60 2.28
CA VAL A 264 13.72 18.33 2.36
C VAL A 264 13.50 19.84 2.33
N ARG A 265 12.60 20.36 1.49
CA ARG A 265 12.34 21.80 1.33
C ARG A 265 11.73 22.44 2.57
N MET A 266 11.01 21.71 3.42
CA MET A 266 10.46 22.28 4.66
C MET A 266 11.51 22.49 5.77
N LEU A 267 12.65 21.78 5.73
CA LEU A 267 13.67 21.82 6.80
C LEU A 267 14.27 23.20 7.09
N PRO A 268 14.49 24.13 6.13
CA PRO A 268 14.92 25.49 6.45
C PRO A 268 13.99 26.21 7.42
N HIS A 269 12.70 25.89 7.40
CA HIS A 269 11.67 26.49 8.26
C HIS A 269 11.54 25.78 9.63
N LEU A 270 12.23 24.66 9.84
CA LEU A 270 12.19 23.84 11.06
C LEU A 270 13.59 23.79 11.70
N PRO A 271 14.04 24.86 12.38
CA PRO A 271 15.32 24.84 13.08
C PRO A 271 15.32 23.75 14.17
N GLY A 272 16.37 22.95 14.24
CA GLY A 272 16.46 21.83 15.20
C GLY A 272 15.79 20.52 14.79
N ALA A 273 15.11 20.44 13.64
CA ALA A 273 14.58 19.18 13.15
C ALA A 273 15.61 18.41 12.32
N VAL A 274 15.65 17.09 12.48
CA VAL A 274 16.41 16.13 11.67
C VAL A 274 15.41 15.30 10.85
N LEU A 275 15.63 15.22 9.54
CA LEU A 275 14.82 14.42 8.61
C LEU A 275 15.50 13.08 8.32
N VAL A 276 14.75 12.00 8.52
CA VAL A 276 15.15 10.66 8.12
C VAL A 276 14.30 10.23 6.92
N LEU A 277 14.96 9.89 5.82
CA LEU A 277 14.36 9.27 4.64
C LEU A 277 14.63 7.77 4.70
N ALA A 278 13.58 6.96 4.83
CA ALA A 278 13.67 5.50 4.91
C ALA A 278 13.04 4.85 3.67
N GLY A 279 13.85 4.15 2.90
CA GLY A 279 13.48 3.48 1.66
C GLY A 279 14.58 3.58 0.62
N ASP A 280 14.67 2.59 -0.28
CA ASP A 280 15.64 2.59 -1.36
C ASP A 280 15.10 3.34 -2.59
N ALA A 281 16.00 3.79 -3.46
CA ALA A 281 15.60 4.33 -4.76
C ALA A 281 14.94 3.23 -5.60
N THR A 282 13.80 3.52 -6.18
CA THR A 282 13.20 2.64 -7.18
C THR A 282 14.13 2.54 -8.39
N PRO A 283 14.29 1.36 -9.02
CA PRO A 283 15.11 1.24 -10.22
C PRO A 283 14.74 2.29 -11.28
N GLY A 284 15.72 3.10 -11.66
CA GLY A 284 15.55 4.26 -12.55
C GLY A 284 15.29 5.59 -11.85
N SER A 285 15.16 5.60 -10.51
CA SER A 285 15.01 6.82 -9.69
C SER A 285 16.29 7.20 -8.93
N GLU A 286 17.43 6.62 -9.25
CA GLU A 286 18.70 6.89 -8.59
C GLU A 286 19.07 8.40 -8.71
N ARG A 287 18.80 9.00 -9.86
CA ARG A 287 18.99 10.44 -10.08
C ARG A 287 18.11 11.30 -9.18
N TYR A 288 16.92 10.83 -8.84
CA TYR A 288 16.05 11.55 -7.92
C TYR A 288 16.64 11.53 -6.50
N LEU A 289 17.20 10.42 -6.05
CA LEU A 289 17.91 10.35 -4.76
C LEU A 289 19.12 11.30 -4.75
N GLU A 290 19.91 11.34 -5.83
CA GLU A 290 21.03 12.29 -5.99
C GLU A 290 20.51 13.73 -5.91
N SER A 291 19.42 14.06 -6.60
CA SER A 291 18.82 15.39 -6.56
C SER A 291 18.32 15.80 -5.18
N LEU A 292 17.88 14.87 -4.33
CA LEU A 292 17.52 15.17 -2.93
C LEU A 292 18.73 15.58 -2.10
N HIS A 293 19.88 14.91 -2.31
CA HIS A 293 21.14 15.29 -1.65
C HIS A 293 21.66 16.64 -2.13
N ASP A 294 21.54 16.93 -3.43
CA ASP A 294 21.90 18.23 -3.99
C ASP A 294 21.01 19.34 -3.42
N LEU A 295 19.71 19.12 -3.42
CA LEU A 295 18.73 20.03 -2.83
C LEU A 295 19.03 20.32 -1.35
N ALA A 296 19.36 19.29 -0.58
CA ALA A 296 19.72 19.48 0.83
C ALA A 296 20.99 20.32 1.01
N ARG A 297 21.96 20.18 0.10
CA ARG A 297 23.19 21.01 0.09
C ARG A 297 22.89 22.46 -0.31
N GLU A 298 22.10 22.67 -1.35
CA GLU A 298 21.69 24.00 -1.82
C GLU A 298 20.94 24.78 -0.74
N LEU A 299 20.06 24.08 0.00
CA LEU A 299 19.31 24.66 1.12
C LEU A 299 20.12 24.79 2.42
N GLY A 300 21.37 24.32 2.45
CA GLY A 300 22.22 24.37 3.66
C GLY A 300 21.77 23.43 4.78
N VAL A 301 20.95 22.42 4.50
CA VAL A 301 20.37 21.50 5.50
C VAL A 301 20.91 20.07 5.40
N ALA A 302 21.91 19.81 4.56
CA ALA A 302 22.43 18.45 4.33
C ALA A 302 22.87 17.72 5.60
N TYR A 303 23.38 18.46 6.60
CA TYR A 303 23.78 17.89 7.90
C TYR A 303 22.60 17.41 8.76
N ARG A 304 21.37 17.76 8.41
CA ARG A 304 20.13 17.35 9.09
C ARG A 304 19.32 16.32 8.32
N VAL A 305 19.76 15.89 7.13
CA VAL A 305 19.10 14.85 6.33
C VAL A 305 19.85 13.53 6.46
N ARG A 306 19.14 12.46 6.74
CA ARG A 306 19.67 11.09 6.82
C ARG A 306 18.90 10.20 5.85
N HIS A 307 19.58 9.56 4.90
CA HIS A 307 19.00 8.50 4.09
C HIS A 307 19.53 7.16 4.59
N ILE A 308 18.64 6.25 5.00
CA ILE A 308 19.01 5.00 5.68
C ILE A 308 18.60 3.74 4.91
N GLY A 309 18.07 3.89 3.68
CA GLY A 309 17.61 2.76 2.86
C GLY A 309 16.34 2.10 3.39
N SER A 310 16.00 0.95 2.82
CA SER A 310 14.82 0.16 3.23
C SER A 310 15.08 -0.60 4.53
N LEU A 311 14.05 -0.71 5.35
CA LEU A 311 14.08 -1.39 6.65
C LEU A 311 13.19 -2.63 6.65
N GLU A 312 13.57 -3.64 7.43
CA GLU A 312 12.66 -4.73 7.82
C GLU A 312 11.56 -4.18 8.74
N ARG A 313 10.37 -4.79 8.74
CA ARG A 313 9.21 -4.31 9.49
C ARG A 313 9.48 -4.04 10.98
N PRO A 314 10.20 -4.92 11.75
CA PRO A 314 10.52 -4.60 13.14
C PRO A 314 11.42 -3.36 13.31
N ALA A 315 12.37 -3.16 12.40
CA ALA A 315 13.24 -1.97 12.42
C ALA A 315 12.49 -0.70 11.98
N LEU A 316 11.54 -0.84 11.04
CA LEU A 316 10.66 0.25 10.66
C LEU A 316 9.75 0.66 11.83
N ALA A 317 9.16 -0.31 12.53
CA ALA A 317 8.35 -0.03 13.72
C ALA A 317 9.14 0.75 14.79
N GLN A 318 10.39 0.34 15.05
CA GLN A 318 11.28 1.07 15.97
C GLN A 318 11.56 2.50 15.49
N LEU A 319 11.74 2.70 14.18
CA LEU A 319 11.97 4.03 13.62
C LEU A 319 10.73 4.92 13.77
N LEU A 320 9.55 4.38 13.44
CA LEU A 320 8.29 5.10 13.54
C LEU A 320 7.99 5.48 15.00
N ASP A 321 8.15 4.55 15.93
CA ASP A 321 7.98 4.81 17.36
C ASP A 321 8.97 5.87 17.90
N ALA A 322 10.21 5.91 17.39
CA ALA A 322 11.22 6.89 17.81
C ALA A 322 11.01 8.29 17.21
N ALA A 323 10.18 8.41 16.17
CA ALA A 323 9.88 9.67 15.50
C ALA A 323 8.96 10.56 16.34
N ASP A 324 9.13 11.88 16.23
CA ASP A 324 8.21 12.85 16.79
C ASP A 324 7.04 13.12 15.84
N VAL A 325 7.29 13.03 14.53
CA VAL A 325 6.27 13.15 13.49
C VAL A 325 6.67 12.38 12.23
N VAL A 326 5.70 11.75 11.59
CA VAL A 326 5.88 11.12 10.27
C VAL A 326 5.26 12.00 9.20
N VAL A 327 6.00 12.29 8.14
CA VAL A 327 5.51 13.08 7.00
C VAL A 327 5.28 12.20 5.78
N VAL A 328 4.11 12.36 5.14
CA VAL A 328 3.71 11.60 3.95
C VAL A 328 3.32 12.58 2.83
N PRO A 329 4.29 13.24 2.18
CA PRO A 329 4.04 14.29 1.19
C PRO A 329 3.80 13.71 -0.22
N SER A 330 3.17 12.53 -0.30
CA SER A 330 2.88 11.83 -1.56
C SER A 330 2.00 12.67 -2.49
N ARG A 331 2.25 12.60 -3.80
CA ARG A 331 1.39 13.22 -4.82
C ARG A 331 0.15 12.40 -5.08
N THR A 332 0.28 11.08 -4.96
CA THR A 332 -0.83 10.12 -5.04
C THR A 332 -0.64 9.01 -4.03
N GLU A 333 -1.72 8.55 -3.43
CA GLU A 333 -1.71 7.39 -2.54
C GLU A 333 -3.06 6.68 -2.61
N SER A 334 -3.06 5.38 -2.86
CA SER A 334 -4.32 4.62 -2.95
C SER A 334 -4.95 4.41 -1.58
N PHE A 335 -4.12 4.20 -0.53
CA PHE A 335 -4.59 4.13 0.85
C PHE A 335 -3.59 4.78 1.83
N GLY A 336 -2.33 4.31 1.86
CA GLY A 336 -1.32 4.78 2.80
C GLY A 336 -1.16 3.87 4.02
N LEU A 337 -0.38 2.80 3.88
CA LEU A 337 -0.03 1.94 5.02
C LEU A 337 0.87 2.65 6.02
N VAL A 338 1.80 3.50 5.55
CA VAL A 338 2.73 4.23 6.43
C VAL A 338 2.03 5.09 7.48
N PRO A 339 0.98 5.87 7.15
CA PRO A 339 0.17 6.55 8.18
C PRO A 339 -0.42 5.62 9.22
N LEU A 340 -0.94 4.44 8.81
CA LEU A 340 -1.47 3.46 9.77
C LEU A 340 -0.37 2.87 10.65
N GLU A 341 0.79 2.55 10.08
CA GLU A 341 1.95 2.01 10.80
C GLU A 341 2.49 3.04 11.82
N ALA A 342 2.55 4.32 11.44
CA ALA A 342 2.92 5.41 12.33
C ALA A 342 1.88 5.60 13.45
N ALA A 343 0.59 5.65 13.10
CA ALA A 343 -0.50 5.77 14.05
C ALA A 343 -0.52 4.61 15.05
N ALA A 344 -0.35 3.36 14.59
CA ALA A 344 -0.25 2.19 15.46
C ALA A 344 0.95 2.26 16.41
N SER A 345 2.07 2.87 15.97
CA SER A 345 3.25 3.15 16.80
C SER A 345 3.04 4.32 17.77
N GLY A 346 1.91 5.04 17.68
CA GLY A 346 1.61 6.20 18.53
C GLY A 346 2.24 7.50 18.05
N THR A 347 2.68 7.56 16.79
CA THR A 347 3.36 8.71 16.22
C THR A 347 2.42 9.51 15.32
N PRO A 348 2.27 10.83 15.53
CA PRO A 348 1.45 11.70 14.70
C PRO A 348 1.91 11.72 13.23
N VAL A 349 0.97 11.96 12.33
CA VAL A 349 1.23 12.01 10.89
C VAL A 349 0.84 13.38 10.33
N VAL A 350 1.73 13.96 9.50
CA VAL A 350 1.38 15.07 8.60
C VAL A 350 1.39 14.52 7.18
N ALA A 351 0.25 14.53 6.51
CA ALA A 351 0.09 13.91 5.20
C ALA A 351 -0.52 14.86 4.17
N ALA A 352 -0.25 14.61 2.90
CA ALA A 352 -0.94 15.32 1.82
C ALA A 352 -2.43 14.96 1.78
N ARG A 353 -3.30 15.94 1.53
CA ARG A 353 -4.75 15.74 1.36
C ARG A 353 -5.03 15.15 -0.02
N VAL A 354 -4.65 13.89 -0.24
CA VAL A 354 -4.78 13.20 -1.53
C VAL A 354 -5.20 11.73 -1.35
N GLY A 355 -6.08 11.27 -2.21
CA GLY A 355 -6.48 9.88 -2.33
C GLY A 355 -6.84 9.24 -0.98
N GLY A 356 -6.38 8.03 -0.76
CA GLY A 356 -6.64 7.27 0.48
C GLY A 356 -5.94 7.82 1.74
N LEU A 357 -5.03 8.81 1.62
CA LEU A 357 -4.48 9.48 2.81
C LEU A 357 -5.58 10.21 3.61
N MET A 358 -6.64 10.68 2.93
CA MET A 358 -7.80 11.29 3.59
C MET A 358 -8.64 10.30 4.42
N GLU A 359 -8.40 9.00 4.26
CA GLU A 359 -9.06 7.94 5.04
C GLU A 359 -8.13 7.35 6.10
N SER A 360 -6.83 7.28 5.81
CA SER A 360 -5.83 6.77 6.75
C SER A 360 -5.42 7.80 7.81
N VAL A 361 -5.67 9.10 7.58
CA VAL A 361 -5.44 10.20 8.53
C VAL A 361 -6.74 10.98 8.72
N ILE A 362 -7.24 11.04 9.94
CA ILE A 362 -8.39 11.89 10.31
C ILE A 362 -7.86 13.25 10.71
N ASP A 363 -8.10 14.25 9.86
CA ASP A 363 -7.57 15.61 10.00
C ASP A 363 -7.94 16.26 11.33
N GLY A 364 -6.93 16.74 12.07
CA GLY A 364 -7.08 17.34 13.39
C GLY A 364 -7.38 16.35 14.53
N GLU A 365 -7.52 15.04 14.25
CA GLU A 365 -7.78 14.01 15.26
C GLU A 365 -6.64 12.99 15.36
N THR A 366 -6.20 12.39 14.24
CA THR A 366 -5.12 11.39 14.23
C THR A 366 -3.84 11.88 13.55
N GLY A 367 -3.87 13.09 13.02
CA GLY A 367 -2.80 13.76 12.31
C GLY A 367 -3.30 15.02 11.63
N VAL A 368 -2.50 15.57 10.73
CA VAL A 368 -2.81 16.79 9.98
C VAL A 368 -2.75 16.51 8.48
N LEU A 369 -3.78 16.94 7.75
CA LEU A 369 -3.80 16.88 6.29
C LEU A 369 -3.49 18.26 5.71
N VAL A 370 -2.43 18.34 4.91
CA VAL A 370 -1.98 19.59 4.28
C VAL A 370 -2.41 19.63 2.82
N ASP A 371 -3.03 20.73 2.42
CA ASP A 371 -3.35 21.03 1.03
C ASP A 371 -2.12 21.59 0.31
N GLY A 372 -1.96 21.24 -0.96
CA GLY A 372 -0.87 21.78 -1.75
C GLY A 372 0.53 21.30 -1.39
N ARG A 373 1.53 22.04 -1.84
CA ARG A 373 2.95 21.65 -1.75
C ARG A 373 3.85 22.83 -1.36
N ASP A 374 3.33 23.79 -0.64
CA ASP A 374 4.15 24.88 -0.10
C ASP A 374 4.98 24.35 1.08
N PRO A 375 6.33 24.40 1.01
CA PRO A 375 7.18 23.94 2.10
C PRO A 375 6.96 24.68 3.42
N ALA A 376 6.51 25.94 3.38
CA ALA A 376 6.24 26.72 4.59
C ALA A 376 4.99 26.23 5.31
N GLU A 377 3.89 25.91 4.57
CA GLU A 377 2.66 25.33 5.15
C GLU A 377 2.94 23.96 5.77
N TRP A 378 3.74 23.13 5.11
CA TRP A 378 4.15 21.82 5.65
C TRP A 378 5.00 21.99 6.90
N ALA A 379 5.92 22.94 6.90
CA ALA A 379 6.74 23.24 8.08
C ALA A 379 5.90 23.77 9.24
N GLU A 380 4.89 24.60 8.99
CA GLU A 380 3.97 25.07 10.03
C GLU A 380 3.22 23.89 10.68
N ALA A 381 2.65 22.98 9.88
CA ALA A 381 1.95 21.80 10.40
C ALA A 381 2.88 20.87 11.20
N VAL A 382 4.10 20.64 10.72
CA VAL A 382 5.11 19.82 11.42
C VAL A 382 5.60 20.53 12.69
N GLY A 383 5.89 21.83 12.59
CA GLY A 383 6.37 22.65 13.71
C GLY A 383 5.37 22.69 14.86
N ALA A 384 4.08 22.85 14.56
CA ALA A 384 3.02 22.84 15.56
C ALA A 384 3.03 21.54 16.41
N ILE A 385 3.33 20.39 15.80
CA ILE A 385 3.44 19.11 16.50
C ILE A 385 4.76 19.01 17.29
N LEU A 386 5.86 19.49 16.72
CA LEU A 386 7.18 19.43 17.38
C LEU A 386 7.28 20.37 18.59
N ASP A 387 6.59 21.51 18.56
CA ASP A 387 6.65 22.55 19.59
C ASP A 387 5.61 22.32 20.73
N ASP A 388 4.62 21.43 20.52
CA ASP A 388 3.55 21.14 21.47
C ASP A 388 3.48 19.64 21.80
N VAL A 389 4.07 19.27 22.96
CA VAL A 389 4.11 17.87 23.43
C VAL A 389 2.72 17.32 23.75
N ASP A 390 1.80 18.16 24.20
CA ASP A 390 0.43 17.74 24.52
C ASP A 390 -0.33 17.43 23.22
N LEU A 391 -0.21 18.26 22.20
CA LEU A 391 -0.76 17.99 20.86
C LEU A 391 -0.15 16.72 20.24
N GLN A 392 1.18 16.57 20.32
CA GLN A 392 1.85 15.35 19.82
C GLN A 392 1.29 14.10 20.48
N LEU A 393 1.13 14.13 21.82
CA LEU A 393 0.58 12.99 22.57
C LEU A 393 -0.89 12.73 22.23
N GLU A 394 -1.71 13.79 22.12
CA GLU A 394 -3.14 13.69 21.79
C GLU A 394 -3.34 13.01 20.43
N LEU A 395 -2.68 13.52 19.37
CA LEU A 395 -2.74 12.97 18.03
C LEU A 395 -2.22 11.53 17.98
N GLY A 396 -1.09 11.25 18.64
CA GLY A 396 -0.51 9.90 18.69
C GLY A 396 -1.42 8.90 19.38
N LEU A 397 -2.03 9.24 20.52
CA LEU A 397 -2.98 8.37 21.22
C LEU A 397 -4.27 8.16 20.42
N ALA A 398 -4.78 9.20 19.78
CA ALA A 398 -5.97 9.09 18.94
C ALA A 398 -5.69 8.23 17.70
N GLY A 399 -4.54 8.45 17.05
CA GLY A 399 -4.07 7.63 15.92
C GLY A 399 -3.97 6.16 16.28
N ARG A 400 -3.33 5.84 17.41
CA ARG A 400 -3.23 4.46 17.91
C ARG A 400 -4.60 3.83 18.16
N ARG A 401 -5.52 4.55 18.81
CA ARG A 401 -6.90 4.05 19.01
C ARG A 401 -7.61 3.78 17.68
N ALA A 402 -7.43 4.65 16.69
CA ALA A 402 -8.02 4.47 15.37
C ALA A 402 -7.42 3.26 14.64
N ALA A 403 -6.10 3.14 14.61
CA ALA A 403 -5.38 2.03 13.96
C ALA A 403 -5.71 0.67 14.59
N SER A 404 -5.98 0.62 15.91
CA SER A 404 -6.32 -0.61 16.61
C SER A 404 -7.77 -1.08 16.43
N ARG A 405 -8.62 -0.33 15.71
CA ARG A 405 -10.03 -0.70 15.48
C ARG A 405 -10.21 -1.74 14.38
N ARG A 406 -9.18 -1.96 13.57
CA ARG A 406 -9.22 -2.84 12.42
C ARG A 406 -7.92 -3.63 12.33
N ASP A 407 -8.02 -4.92 12.16
CA ASP A 407 -6.90 -5.82 11.99
C ASP A 407 -6.98 -6.61 10.65
N TRP A 408 -5.98 -7.44 10.38
CA TRP A 408 -5.94 -8.23 9.16
C TRP A 408 -6.98 -9.36 9.13
N GLN A 409 -7.56 -9.74 10.29
CA GLN A 409 -8.67 -10.69 10.34
C GLN A 409 -9.97 -10.07 9.81
N ASP A 410 -10.18 -8.76 10.06
CA ASP A 410 -11.29 -8.00 9.46
C ASP A 410 -11.14 -7.95 7.93
N VAL A 411 -9.93 -7.69 7.44
CA VAL A 411 -9.62 -7.68 5.99
C VAL A 411 -9.89 -9.06 5.36
N ALA A 412 -9.41 -10.13 6.01
CA ALA A 412 -9.63 -11.48 5.53
C ALA A 412 -11.11 -11.86 5.51
N HIS A 413 -11.87 -11.42 6.50
CA HIS A 413 -13.31 -11.63 6.57
C HIS A 413 -14.04 -10.96 5.40
N GLU A 414 -13.77 -9.68 5.17
CA GLU A 414 -14.36 -8.93 4.04
C GLU A 414 -13.95 -9.54 2.69
N LEU A 415 -12.70 -9.98 2.53
CA LEU A 415 -12.26 -10.69 1.32
C LEU A 415 -13.02 -12.00 1.12
N GLU A 416 -13.25 -12.79 2.18
CA GLU A 416 -14.07 -14.02 2.08
C GLU A 416 -15.49 -13.69 1.61
N ASP A 417 -16.09 -12.61 2.10
CA ASP A 417 -17.43 -12.18 1.66
C ASP A 417 -17.43 -11.84 0.16
N VAL A 418 -16.42 -11.09 -0.29
CA VAL A 418 -16.24 -10.79 -1.73
C VAL A 418 -16.10 -12.08 -2.53
N TYR A 419 -15.24 -13.00 -2.11
CA TYR A 419 -14.99 -14.27 -2.84
C TYR A 419 -16.24 -15.13 -2.95
N ARG A 420 -16.97 -15.30 -1.85
CA ARG A 420 -18.20 -16.10 -1.82
C ARG A 420 -19.32 -15.47 -2.66
N ALA A 421 -19.49 -14.16 -2.57
CA ALA A 421 -20.46 -13.44 -3.40
C ALA A 421 -20.12 -13.56 -4.89
N THR A 422 -18.86 -13.44 -5.24
CA THR A 422 -18.36 -13.55 -6.62
C THR A 422 -18.55 -14.96 -7.16
N ALA A 423 -18.21 -15.99 -6.39
CA ALA A 423 -18.39 -17.39 -6.79
C ALA A 423 -19.88 -17.72 -6.95
N ALA A 424 -20.75 -17.26 -6.06
CA ALA A 424 -22.20 -17.48 -6.16
C ALA A 424 -22.80 -16.81 -7.40
N ALA A 425 -22.37 -15.59 -7.73
CA ALA A 425 -22.86 -14.86 -8.90
C ALA A 425 -22.47 -15.54 -10.23
N ARG A 426 -21.33 -16.22 -10.29
CA ARG A 426 -20.86 -16.92 -11.49
C ARG A 426 -21.49 -18.30 -11.68
N ALA A 427 -22.05 -18.88 -10.61
CA ALA A 427 -22.74 -20.16 -10.66
C ALA A 427 -24.19 -20.06 -11.19
N LEU A 428 -24.75 -18.85 -11.32
CA LEU A 428 -26.07 -18.52 -11.88
C LEU A 428 -25.99 -18.22 -13.35
#